data_ac8091a6c58f8a1bb3d3bc595ca4fbf6
#
_entry.id   ac8091a6c58f8a1bb3d3bc595ca4fbf6
#
_cell.length_a   1.000
_cell.length_b   1.000
_cell.length_c   1.000
_cell.angle_alpha   90.00
_cell.angle_beta   90.00
_cell.angle_gamma   90.00
#
_symmetry.space_group_name_H-M   'P 1'
#
loop_
_entity.id
_entity.type
_entity.pdbx_description
1 polymer ?
#
loop_
_entity_poly.entity_id
_entity_poly.type
_entity_poly.pdbx_seq_one_letter_code
_entity_poly.pdbx_strand_id
1 'polypeptide(L)'
;MSKEKKVNLIMAIIMSACMGILFAFVARKNAAPQALQSMPPAPIMVLTSLIESIIVGVIVAFVIPMGKMGMALSSQFDARPGTFKFTAINSIPFAVINAVLVSAVCSFISIAKSHASMPPDQAPPLLIMWLANWLKTLPLSILVSYILAIIISPIVVRSVGLGGPPDGKSGPPQGKNPSEDPPKEQ
;
A
#
# COMPACT_ATOMS: atom_id res chain seq x y z
N MET A 1 8.90 13.88 12.99
CA MET A 1 7.91 13.27 12.09
C MET A 1 6.67 12.91 12.90
N SER A 2 5.46 13.32 12.48
CA SER A 2 4.22 12.98 13.19
C SER A 2 3.98 11.46 13.24
N LYS A 3 3.23 10.97 14.24
CA LYS A 3 2.91 9.54 14.37
C LYS A 3 2.20 9.01 13.11
N GLU A 4 1.30 9.80 12.53
CA GLU A 4 0.62 9.45 11.28
C GLU A 4 1.56 9.24 10.09
N LYS A 5 2.56 10.15 9.94
CA LYS A 5 3.57 10.00 8.89
C LYS A 5 4.43 8.76 9.09
N LYS A 6 4.72 8.38 10.35
CA LYS A 6 5.44 7.14 10.66
C LYS A 6 4.62 5.92 10.25
N VAL A 7 3.33 5.88 10.58
CA VAL A 7 2.43 4.78 10.17
C VAL A 7 2.38 4.67 8.66
N ASN A 8 2.15 5.81 7.96
CA ASN A 8 2.08 5.84 6.50
C ASN A 8 3.36 5.28 5.86
N LEU A 9 4.53 5.70 6.35
CA LEU A 9 5.81 5.24 5.84
C LEU A 9 6.06 3.75 6.10
N ILE A 10 5.81 3.28 7.34
CA ILE A 10 5.99 1.87 7.70
C ILE A 10 5.05 0.98 6.88
N MET A 11 3.77 1.37 6.76
CA MET A 11 2.80 0.67 5.92
C MET A 11 3.26 0.59 4.47
N ALA A 12 3.70 1.71 3.90
CA ALA A 12 4.18 1.75 2.52
C ALA A 12 5.39 0.84 2.31
N ILE A 13 6.37 0.84 3.22
CA ILE A 13 7.56 -0.02 3.12
C ILE A 13 7.15 -1.50 3.15
N ILE A 14 6.34 -1.91 4.13
CA ILE A 14 5.96 -3.32 4.27
C ILE A 14 5.13 -3.76 3.06
N MET A 15 4.14 -2.96 2.67
CA MET A 15 3.28 -3.29 1.53
C MET A 15 4.06 -3.35 0.22
N SER A 16 4.95 -2.39 -0.01
CA SER A 16 5.78 -2.37 -1.22
C SER A 16 6.77 -3.54 -1.23
N ALA A 17 7.35 -3.92 -0.09
CA ALA A 17 8.19 -5.09 0.01
C ALA A 17 7.44 -6.37 -0.36
N CYS A 18 6.24 -6.58 0.18
CA CYS A 18 5.40 -7.73 -0.17
C CYS A 18 5.02 -7.73 -1.66
N MET A 19 4.68 -6.56 -2.21
CA MET A 19 4.36 -6.42 -3.64
C MET A 19 5.58 -6.68 -4.53
N GLY A 20 6.77 -6.23 -4.15
CA GLY A 20 8.02 -6.51 -4.88
C GLY A 20 8.31 -8.00 -4.96
N ILE A 21 8.15 -8.72 -3.86
CA ILE A 21 8.28 -10.18 -3.82
C ILE A 21 7.24 -10.84 -4.74
N LEU A 22 5.98 -10.42 -4.63
CA LEU A 22 4.90 -10.95 -5.47
C LEU A 22 5.20 -10.75 -6.95
N PHE A 23 5.63 -9.55 -7.35
CA PHE A 23 5.93 -9.26 -8.76
C PHE A 23 7.12 -10.07 -9.28
N ALA A 24 8.14 -10.31 -8.47
CA ALA A 24 9.25 -11.17 -8.85
C ALA A 24 8.77 -12.60 -9.16
N PHE A 25 7.88 -13.16 -8.33
CA PHE A 25 7.33 -14.49 -8.57
C PHE A 25 6.39 -14.52 -9.79
N VAL A 26 5.51 -13.53 -9.94
CA VAL A 26 4.59 -13.43 -11.08
C VAL A 26 5.35 -13.26 -12.39
N ALA A 27 6.37 -12.41 -12.42
CA ALA A 27 7.20 -12.21 -13.59
C ALA A 27 7.91 -13.51 -14.01
N ARG A 28 8.47 -14.24 -13.03
CA ARG A 28 9.12 -15.52 -13.31
C ARG A 28 8.15 -16.59 -13.79
N LYS A 29 6.95 -16.66 -13.20
CA LYS A 29 5.91 -17.64 -13.59
C LYS A 29 5.38 -17.38 -15.00
N ASN A 30 5.27 -16.11 -15.40
CA ASN A 30 4.74 -15.72 -16.71
C ASN A 30 5.82 -15.59 -17.79
N ALA A 31 7.08 -15.79 -17.46
CA ALA A 31 8.18 -15.72 -18.41
C ALA A 31 8.16 -16.90 -19.38
N ALA A 32 8.40 -16.62 -20.66
CA ALA A 32 8.59 -17.67 -21.67
C ALA A 32 9.84 -18.52 -21.31
N PRO A 33 9.86 -19.81 -21.70
CA PRO A 33 11.00 -20.70 -21.39
C PRO A 33 12.36 -20.15 -21.85
N GLN A 34 12.40 -19.49 -22.98
CA GLN A 34 13.61 -18.85 -23.51
C GLN A 34 14.08 -17.65 -22.64
N ALA A 35 13.11 -16.85 -22.16
CA ALA A 35 13.39 -15.72 -21.27
C ALA A 35 13.88 -16.17 -19.90
N LEU A 36 13.44 -17.33 -19.40
CA LEU A 36 13.90 -17.89 -18.12
C LEU A 36 15.40 -18.18 -18.10
N GLN A 37 15.99 -18.56 -19.25
CA GLN A 37 17.43 -18.85 -19.34
C GLN A 37 18.30 -17.59 -19.23
N SER A 38 17.77 -16.45 -19.67
CA SER A 38 18.45 -15.15 -19.59
C SER A 38 18.12 -14.35 -18.32
N MET A 39 17.15 -14.82 -17.52
CA MET A 39 16.78 -14.14 -16.26
C MET A 39 17.81 -14.37 -15.15
N PRO A 40 18.06 -13.36 -14.30
CA PRO A 40 18.85 -13.53 -13.11
C PRO A 40 18.32 -14.66 -12.21
N PRO A 41 19.19 -15.28 -11.38
CA PRO A 41 18.75 -16.23 -10.36
C PRO A 41 17.62 -15.67 -9.50
N ALA A 42 16.67 -16.51 -9.09
CA ALA A 42 15.48 -16.10 -8.34
C ALA A 42 15.79 -15.18 -7.13
N PRO A 43 16.81 -15.46 -6.29
CA PRO A 43 17.12 -14.58 -5.16
C PRO A 43 17.52 -13.15 -5.58
N ILE A 44 18.31 -13.02 -6.64
CA ILE A 44 18.73 -11.71 -7.15
C ILE A 44 17.54 -10.95 -7.71
N MET A 45 16.67 -11.62 -8.43
CA MET A 45 15.46 -11.02 -8.99
C MET A 45 14.49 -10.56 -7.89
N VAL A 46 14.31 -11.35 -6.84
CA VAL A 46 13.50 -10.95 -5.67
C VAL A 46 14.12 -9.76 -4.97
N LEU A 47 15.44 -9.76 -4.74
CA LEU A 47 16.12 -8.67 -4.07
C LEU A 47 16.03 -7.35 -4.85
N THR A 48 16.26 -7.38 -6.15
CA THR A 48 16.14 -6.19 -7.01
C THR A 48 14.71 -5.65 -7.04
N SER A 49 13.71 -6.51 -7.22
CA SER A 49 12.30 -6.11 -7.20
C SER A 49 11.87 -5.56 -5.85
N LEU A 50 12.39 -6.11 -4.76
CA LEU A 50 12.13 -5.63 -3.41
C LEU A 50 12.69 -4.23 -3.19
N ILE A 51 13.93 -3.97 -3.60
CA ILE A 51 14.56 -2.65 -3.48
C ILE A 51 13.80 -1.63 -4.34
N GLU A 52 13.53 -1.96 -5.61
CA GLU A 52 12.80 -1.10 -6.54
C GLU A 52 11.41 -0.74 -5.98
N SER A 53 10.65 -1.73 -5.48
CA SER A 53 9.31 -1.49 -4.95
C SER A 53 9.32 -0.69 -3.65
N ILE A 54 10.29 -0.89 -2.75
CA ILE A 54 10.42 -0.09 -1.52
C ILE A 54 10.71 1.36 -1.87
N ILE A 55 11.64 1.63 -2.79
CA ILE A 55 11.97 3.01 -3.21
C ILE A 55 10.71 3.70 -3.73
N VAL A 56 9.99 3.05 -4.63
CA VAL A 56 8.73 3.59 -5.19
C VAL A 56 7.70 3.81 -4.09
N GLY A 57 7.50 2.84 -3.21
CA GLY A 57 6.52 2.94 -2.12
C GLY A 57 6.84 4.05 -1.13
N VAL A 58 8.11 4.27 -0.81
CA VAL A 58 8.56 5.39 0.03
C VAL A 58 8.24 6.72 -0.64
N ILE A 59 8.54 6.88 -1.92
CA ILE A 59 8.21 8.10 -2.69
C ILE A 59 6.70 8.35 -2.65
N VAL A 60 5.90 7.33 -2.94
CA VAL A 60 4.43 7.42 -2.91
C VAL A 60 3.92 7.82 -1.53
N ALA A 61 4.47 7.25 -0.44
CA ALA A 61 4.08 7.58 0.92
C ALA A 61 4.38 9.03 1.33
N PHE A 62 5.43 9.62 0.77
CA PHE A 62 5.74 11.03 1.01
C PHE A 62 4.84 11.98 0.23
N VAL A 63 4.45 11.60 -0.98
CA VAL A 63 3.64 12.44 -1.87
C VAL A 63 2.15 12.36 -1.50
N ILE A 64 1.65 11.17 -1.15
CA ILE A 64 0.22 10.92 -0.94
C ILE A 64 -0.06 10.64 0.53
N PRO A 65 -0.89 11.47 1.20
CA PRO A 65 -1.27 11.27 2.61
C PRO A 65 -2.38 10.19 2.74
N MET A 66 -2.06 8.94 2.41
CA MET A 66 -3.00 7.81 2.38
C MET A 66 -3.78 7.63 3.69
N GLY A 67 -3.13 7.88 4.84
CA GLY A 67 -3.80 7.79 6.14
C GLY A 67 -4.94 8.78 6.31
N LYS A 68 -4.80 10.01 5.81
CA LYS A 68 -5.89 11.01 5.85
C LYS A 68 -7.04 10.60 4.93
N MET A 69 -6.73 10.06 3.76
CA MET A 69 -7.75 9.57 2.82
C MET A 69 -8.53 8.38 3.41
N GLY A 70 -7.84 7.47 4.10
CA GLY A 70 -8.48 6.36 4.80
C GLY A 70 -9.41 6.80 5.92
N MET A 71 -8.99 7.77 6.74
CA MET A 71 -9.83 8.34 7.79
C MET A 71 -11.05 9.07 7.20
N ALA A 72 -10.87 9.88 6.16
CA ALA A 72 -11.96 10.57 5.48
C ALA A 72 -12.98 9.58 4.90
N LEU A 73 -12.50 8.51 4.27
CA LEU A 73 -13.38 7.47 3.74
C LEU A 73 -14.12 6.75 4.86
N SER A 74 -13.45 6.41 5.96
CA SER A 74 -14.03 5.73 7.10
C SER A 74 -15.12 6.57 7.78
N SER A 75 -14.97 7.89 7.85
CA SER A 75 -15.97 8.80 8.41
C SER A 75 -17.24 8.88 7.55
N GLN A 76 -17.13 8.80 6.22
CA GLN A 76 -18.28 8.76 5.32
C GLN A 76 -19.16 7.52 5.51
N PHE A 77 -18.57 6.42 5.97
CA PHE A 77 -19.29 5.16 6.21
C PHE A 77 -19.63 4.92 7.68
N ASP A 78 -19.54 5.94 8.54
CA ASP A 78 -19.78 5.85 10.00
C ASP A 78 -19.00 4.70 10.66
N ALA A 79 -17.78 4.45 10.17
CA ALA A 79 -16.93 3.39 10.69
C ALA A 79 -16.18 3.89 11.93
N ARG A 80 -16.44 3.26 13.08
CA ARG A 80 -15.81 3.65 14.36
C ARG A 80 -14.41 3.08 14.47
N PRO A 81 -13.41 3.87 14.91
CA PRO A 81 -12.07 3.39 15.19
C PRO A 81 -12.08 2.16 16.11
N GLY A 82 -11.22 1.18 15.83
CA GLY A 82 -11.14 -0.08 16.58
C GLY A 82 -12.07 -1.18 16.10
N THR A 83 -12.98 -0.92 15.17
CA THR A 83 -13.83 -1.94 14.54
C THR A 83 -13.17 -2.54 13.30
N PHE A 84 -13.52 -3.78 12.96
CA PHE A 84 -13.11 -4.41 11.70
C PHE A 84 -13.58 -3.59 10.48
N LYS A 85 -14.81 -3.04 10.53
CA LYS A 85 -15.36 -2.15 9.50
C LYS A 85 -14.43 -0.96 9.24
N PHE A 86 -13.95 -0.31 10.31
CA PHE A 86 -13.00 0.79 10.20
C PHE A 86 -11.70 0.34 9.53
N THR A 87 -11.12 -0.76 9.98
CA THR A 87 -9.87 -1.29 9.40
C THR A 87 -10.03 -1.59 7.92
N ALA A 88 -11.12 -2.26 7.54
CA ALA A 88 -11.40 -2.62 6.16
C ALA A 88 -11.52 -1.38 5.25
N ILE A 89 -12.33 -0.39 5.66
CA ILE A 89 -12.56 0.83 4.87
C ILE A 89 -11.31 1.72 4.84
N ASN A 90 -10.65 1.90 5.99
CA ASN A 90 -9.44 2.71 6.09
C ASN A 90 -8.27 2.15 5.27
N SER A 91 -8.26 0.83 5.02
CA SER A 91 -7.22 0.16 4.24
C SER A 91 -7.41 0.30 2.72
N ILE A 92 -8.59 0.69 2.24
CA ILE A 92 -8.88 0.80 0.80
C ILE A 92 -7.92 1.77 0.08
N PRO A 93 -7.74 3.03 0.54
CA PRO A 93 -6.82 3.94 -0.13
C PRO A 93 -5.37 3.42 -0.17
N PHE A 94 -4.90 2.80 0.92
CA PHE A 94 -3.58 2.17 0.94
C PHE A 94 -3.47 1.06 -0.10
N ALA A 95 -4.46 0.19 -0.17
CA ALA A 95 -4.47 -0.94 -1.10
C ALA A 95 -4.51 -0.46 -2.55
N VAL A 96 -5.45 0.43 -2.87
CA VAL A 96 -5.66 0.88 -4.25
C VAL A 96 -4.47 1.72 -4.74
N ILE A 97 -4.05 2.72 -3.96
CA ILE A 97 -2.95 3.61 -4.36
C ILE A 97 -1.65 2.83 -4.49
N ASN A 98 -1.35 1.97 -3.52
CA ASN A 98 -0.14 1.16 -3.57
C ASN A 98 -0.18 0.16 -4.73
N ALA A 99 -1.30 -0.54 -4.93
CA ALA A 99 -1.46 -1.47 -6.04
C ALA A 99 -1.34 -0.77 -7.39
N VAL A 100 -2.00 0.37 -7.59
CA VAL A 100 -2.00 1.09 -8.86
C VAL A 100 -0.62 1.69 -9.14
N LEU A 101 -0.08 2.50 -8.21
CA LEU A 101 1.15 3.26 -8.47
C LEU A 101 2.41 2.39 -8.41
N VAL A 102 2.55 1.58 -7.35
CA VAL A 102 3.74 0.73 -7.21
C VAL A 102 3.78 -0.32 -8.32
N SER A 103 2.62 -0.94 -8.64
CA SER A 103 2.58 -1.91 -9.72
C SER A 103 2.82 -1.29 -11.10
N ALA A 104 2.31 -0.07 -11.35
CA ALA A 104 2.55 0.63 -12.60
C ALA A 104 4.04 0.87 -12.84
N VAL A 105 4.72 1.43 -11.83
CA VAL A 105 6.15 1.76 -11.93
C VAL A 105 7.00 0.49 -12.00
N CYS A 106 6.78 -0.47 -11.11
CA CYS A 106 7.56 -1.71 -11.08
C CYS A 106 7.35 -2.54 -12.37
N SER A 107 6.11 -2.60 -12.89
CA SER A 107 5.88 -3.29 -14.18
C SER A 107 6.50 -2.54 -15.35
N PHE A 108 6.50 -1.19 -15.33
CA PHE A 108 7.18 -0.40 -16.35
C PHE A 108 8.69 -0.70 -16.39
N ILE A 109 9.34 -0.67 -15.23
CA ILE A 109 10.78 -0.98 -15.13
C ILE A 109 11.07 -2.40 -15.63
N SER A 110 10.24 -3.36 -15.24
CA SER A 110 10.40 -4.76 -15.66
C SER A 110 10.24 -4.93 -17.18
N ILE A 111 9.20 -4.33 -17.75
CA ILE A 111 8.94 -4.39 -19.19
C ILE A 111 9.99 -3.62 -20.00
N ALA A 112 10.46 -2.46 -19.52
CA ALA A 112 11.53 -1.70 -20.16
C ALA A 112 12.83 -2.51 -20.23
N LYS A 113 13.20 -3.21 -19.15
CA LYS A 113 14.35 -4.13 -19.14
C LYS A 113 14.18 -5.26 -20.15
N SER A 114 13.00 -5.88 -20.20
CA SER A 114 12.70 -6.95 -21.14
C SER A 114 12.69 -6.46 -22.59
N HIS A 115 12.11 -5.29 -22.84
CA HIS A 115 12.09 -4.68 -24.18
C HIS A 115 13.48 -4.33 -24.68
N ALA A 116 14.37 -3.84 -23.82
CA ALA A 116 15.75 -3.52 -24.17
C ALA A 116 16.59 -4.77 -24.55
N SER A 117 16.17 -5.96 -24.13
CA SER A 117 16.83 -7.22 -24.49
C SER A 117 16.25 -7.91 -25.73
N MET A 118 15.18 -7.34 -26.34
CA MET A 118 14.56 -7.88 -27.56
C MET A 118 15.26 -7.33 -28.82
N PRO A 119 15.31 -8.12 -29.91
CA PRO A 119 15.73 -7.61 -31.21
C PRO A 119 14.81 -6.46 -31.67
N PRO A 120 15.34 -5.37 -32.23
CA PRO A 120 14.56 -4.20 -32.62
C PRO A 120 13.39 -4.50 -33.57
N ASP A 121 13.60 -5.47 -34.48
CA ASP A 121 12.60 -5.84 -35.51
C ASP A 121 11.42 -6.64 -34.97
N GLN A 122 11.52 -7.16 -33.73
CA GLN A 122 10.48 -7.99 -33.11
C GLN A 122 9.87 -7.37 -31.86
N ALA A 123 10.38 -6.23 -31.42
CA ALA A 123 9.92 -5.58 -30.20
C ALA A 123 8.63 -4.77 -30.45
N PRO A 124 7.49 -5.15 -29.84
CA PRO A 124 6.28 -4.33 -29.89
C PRO A 124 6.53 -2.98 -29.21
N PRO A 125 5.69 -1.95 -29.48
CA PRO A 125 5.82 -0.66 -28.79
C PRO A 125 5.79 -0.84 -27.27
N LEU A 126 6.81 -0.29 -26.60
CA LEU A 126 7.03 -0.44 -25.14
C LEU A 126 5.78 -0.11 -24.32
N LEU A 127 5.09 0.97 -24.67
CA LEU A 127 3.90 1.43 -23.95
C LEU A 127 2.76 0.42 -24.01
N ILE A 128 2.56 -0.21 -25.17
CA ILE A 128 1.51 -1.21 -25.38
C ILE A 128 1.83 -2.46 -24.57
N MET A 129 3.07 -2.94 -24.61
CA MET A 129 3.52 -4.08 -23.82
C MET A 129 3.33 -3.83 -22.32
N TRP A 130 3.75 -2.65 -21.85
CA TRP A 130 3.61 -2.27 -20.45
C TRP A 130 2.14 -2.21 -20.02
N LEU A 131 1.31 -1.49 -20.77
CA LEU A 131 -0.11 -1.31 -20.42
C LEU A 131 -0.86 -2.65 -20.39
N ALA A 132 -0.65 -3.49 -21.39
CA ALA A 132 -1.26 -4.81 -21.46
C ALA A 132 -0.84 -5.71 -20.27
N ASN A 133 0.45 -5.72 -19.94
CA ASN A 133 0.95 -6.49 -18.79
C ASN A 133 0.46 -5.92 -17.45
N TRP A 134 0.47 -4.60 -17.30
CA TRP A 134 0.02 -3.94 -16.07
C TRP A 134 -1.46 -4.16 -15.82
N LEU A 135 -2.33 -3.95 -16.84
CA LEU A 135 -3.77 -4.17 -16.71
C LEU A 135 -4.10 -5.64 -16.38
N LYS A 136 -3.36 -6.59 -16.96
CA LYS A 136 -3.54 -8.02 -16.66
C LYS A 136 -3.20 -8.37 -15.21
N THR A 137 -2.18 -7.73 -14.64
CA THR A 137 -1.73 -8.01 -13.27
C THR A 137 -2.42 -7.15 -12.21
N LEU A 138 -3.05 -6.04 -12.62
CA LEU A 138 -3.67 -5.06 -11.71
C LEU A 138 -4.75 -5.65 -10.77
N PRO A 139 -5.70 -6.49 -11.24
CA PRO A 139 -6.72 -7.06 -10.35
C PRO A 139 -6.11 -7.90 -9.23
N LEU A 140 -5.11 -8.73 -9.56
CA LEU A 140 -4.39 -9.52 -8.58
C LEU A 140 -3.63 -8.63 -7.59
N SER A 141 -3.00 -7.57 -8.09
CA SER A 141 -2.25 -6.62 -7.26
C SER A 141 -3.15 -5.90 -6.26
N ILE A 142 -4.34 -5.47 -6.69
CA ILE A 142 -5.33 -4.82 -5.80
C ILE A 142 -5.81 -5.80 -4.73
N LEU A 143 -6.16 -7.02 -5.11
CA LEU A 143 -6.64 -8.04 -4.18
C LEU A 143 -5.60 -8.36 -3.11
N VAL A 144 -4.38 -8.67 -3.51
CA VAL A 144 -3.28 -8.98 -2.59
C VAL A 144 -2.95 -7.80 -1.71
N SER A 145 -2.85 -6.59 -2.30
CA SER A 145 -2.58 -5.35 -1.57
C SER A 145 -3.66 -5.07 -0.51
N TYR A 146 -4.93 -5.32 -0.83
CA TYR A 146 -6.04 -5.12 0.10
C TYR A 146 -6.01 -6.10 1.27
N ILE A 147 -5.77 -7.39 1.00
CA ILE A 147 -5.62 -8.41 2.05
C ILE A 147 -4.46 -8.05 2.98
N LEU A 148 -3.31 -7.70 2.40
CA LEU A 148 -2.14 -7.27 3.17
C LEU A 148 -2.43 -6.02 4.01
N ALA A 149 -3.11 -5.02 3.45
CA ALA A 149 -3.45 -3.80 4.16
C ALA A 149 -4.34 -4.06 5.39
N ILE A 150 -5.34 -4.95 5.27
CA ILE A 150 -6.21 -5.32 6.40
C ILE A 150 -5.41 -6.04 7.51
N ILE A 151 -4.48 -6.91 7.15
CA ILE A 151 -3.68 -7.67 8.12
C ILE A 151 -2.63 -6.76 8.78
N ILE A 152 -1.93 -5.95 8.01
CA ILE A 152 -0.78 -5.17 8.47
C ILE A 152 -1.22 -3.90 9.21
N SER A 153 -2.31 -3.24 8.76
CA SER A 153 -2.78 -1.99 9.33
C SER A 153 -2.95 -2.02 10.86
N PRO A 154 -3.66 -2.98 11.47
CA PRO A 154 -3.82 -3.00 12.92
C PRO A 154 -2.50 -3.24 13.65
N ILE A 155 -1.58 -4.00 13.07
CA ILE A 155 -0.26 -4.29 13.65
C ILE A 155 0.57 -3.01 13.69
N VAL A 156 0.65 -2.30 12.57
CA VAL A 156 1.44 -1.06 12.46
C VAL A 156 0.85 0.06 13.31
N VAL A 157 -0.47 0.23 13.33
CA VAL A 157 -1.15 1.24 14.14
C VAL A 157 -0.87 1.01 15.64
N ARG A 158 -0.90 -0.23 16.10
CA ARG A 158 -0.55 -0.60 17.48
C ARG A 158 0.92 -0.35 17.79
N SER A 159 1.83 -0.73 16.91
CA SER A 159 3.29 -0.59 17.13
C SER A 159 3.73 0.87 17.24
N VAL A 160 3.03 1.79 16.59
CA VAL A 160 3.30 3.25 16.66
C VAL A 160 2.57 3.93 17.83
N GLY A 161 1.77 3.17 18.61
CA GLY A 161 1.04 3.69 19.76
C GLY A 161 -0.12 4.61 19.39
N LEU A 162 -0.75 4.37 18.24
CA LEU A 162 -2.00 4.99 17.82
C LEU A 162 -3.22 4.10 18.07
N GLY A 163 -2.99 2.81 18.39
CA GLY A 163 -4.04 1.89 18.82
C GLY A 163 -4.30 2.11 20.30
N GLY A 164 -5.44 2.69 20.66
CA GLY A 164 -5.91 2.67 22.05
C GLY A 164 -6.09 1.22 22.53
N PRO A 165 -6.14 0.96 23.84
CA PRO A 165 -6.39 -0.36 24.39
C PRO A 165 -7.70 -0.94 23.80
N PRO A 166 -7.79 -2.26 23.62
CA PRO A 166 -8.99 -2.92 23.08
C PRO A 166 -10.22 -2.81 24.01
N ASP A 167 -10.02 -2.30 25.20
CA ASP A 167 -11.09 -2.11 26.20
C ASP A 167 -11.90 -0.87 25.82
N GLY A 168 -13.16 -1.09 25.48
CA GLY A 168 -14.15 -0.12 25.03
C GLY A 168 -14.50 1.05 25.96
N LYS A 169 -13.50 1.72 26.51
CA LYS A 169 -13.63 2.91 27.39
C LYS A 169 -12.89 4.12 26.84
N SER A 170 -13.06 4.42 25.57
CA SER A 170 -12.86 5.78 25.08
C SER A 170 -14.21 6.32 24.62
N GLY A 171 -15.01 6.72 25.59
CA GLY A 171 -16.10 7.65 25.33
C GLY A 171 -15.55 8.89 24.63
N PRO A 172 -16.37 9.60 23.83
CA PRO A 172 -15.97 10.86 23.24
C PRO A 172 -15.49 11.80 24.37
N PRO A 173 -14.50 12.67 24.11
CA PRO A 173 -14.11 13.68 25.09
C PRO A 173 -15.40 14.42 25.45
N GLN A 174 -15.83 14.29 26.72
CA GLN A 174 -16.93 15.06 27.26
C GLN A 174 -16.56 16.52 27.06
N GLY A 175 -17.24 17.16 26.13
CA GLY A 175 -17.22 18.61 26.03
C GLY A 175 -17.57 19.17 27.42
N LYS A 176 -16.70 19.98 27.98
CA LYS A 176 -16.99 20.76 29.16
C LYS A 176 -18.32 21.46 28.90
N ASN A 177 -19.35 21.07 29.66
CA ASN A 177 -20.59 21.82 29.73
C ASN A 177 -20.26 23.22 30.24
N PRO A 178 -20.57 24.30 29.51
CA PRO A 178 -20.30 25.66 29.97
C PRO A 178 -21.36 26.19 30.98
N SER A 179 -22.07 25.33 31.69
CA SER A 179 -23.21 25.74 32.53
C SER A 179 -23.12 25.18 33.97
N GLU A 180 -21.95 25.37 34.62
CA GLU A 180 -21.94 25.37 36.08
C GLU A 180 -21.29 26.68 36.55
N ASP A 181 -22.05 27.76 36.43
CA ASP A 181 -21.84 28.94 37.26
C ASP A 181 -22.28 28.60 38.70
N PRO A 182 -21.40 28.80 39.71
CA PRO A 182 -21.80 28.62 41.11
C PRO A 182 -22.86 29.70 41.50
N PRO A 183 -23.83 29.37 42.35
CA PRO A 183 -24.83 30.33 42.81
C PRO A 183 -24.16 31.49 43.56
N LYS A 184 -24.46 32.71 43.13
CA LYS A 184 -24.11 33.93 43.84
C LYS A 184 -24.88 33.96 45.16
N GLU A 185 -24.17 33.82 46.28
CA GLU A 185 -24.70 34.15 47.61
C GLU A 185 -25.03 35.66 47.64
N GLN A 186 -26.28 35.93 48.02
CA GLN A 186 -26.74 37.25 48.47
C GLN A 186 -26.61 37.38 49.99
#